data_ccf90854a6f268527c3334948400f82a
#
_entry.id   ccf90854a6f268527c3334948400f82a
#
_cell.length_a   1.000
_cell.length_b   1.000
_cell.length_c   1.000
_cell.angle_alpha   90.00
_cell.angle_beta   90.00
_cell.angle_gamma   90.00
#
_symmetry.space_group_name_H-M   'P 1'
#
loop_
_entity.id
_entity.type
_entity.pdbx_description
1 polymer ?
#
loop_
_entity_poly.entity_id
_entity_poly.type
_entity_poly.pdbx_seq_one_letter_code
_entity_poly.pdbx_strand_id
1 'polypeptide(L)'
;PTASAFRHAHESSIITDPSACILEVNDSFCALTGYTRDEVIGQNTRILRSGMHEPAFYEHIWAELLETGTWQGETWNRKKNGELYAQLGNISAVRNEAGQTTHYVGLFTDITDIKESQRHLEHLAYHDALTQLPNRSLLADRMQMALAQAERNHTLAAVAYLDLDGFKPVNDNLGHDAGDLLLVEIARRLQASTRAGDTVARLGGDEFALIYNGLEHSDECEQVFARLLASIAEPVTIEGMELRVTASIGVTLCPLDGSDPETLLSHADRAMYLAKQAGRN
;
A
#
# COMPACT_ATOMS: atom_id res chain seq x y z
N PRO A 1 12.92 8.39 45.34
CA PRO A 1 13.24 7.27 44.44
C PRO A 1 12.22 7.08 43.34
N THR A 2 10.92 7.18 43.56
CA THR A 2 9.85 6.96 42.59
C THR A 2 9.78 8.02 41.48
N ALA A 3 9.96 9.32 41.80
CA ALA A 3 9.95 10.40 40.82
C ALA A 3 11.11 10.33 39.83
N SER A 4 12.29 9.82 40.25
CA SER A 4 13.44 9.63 39.35
C SER A 4 13.23 8.45 38.40
N ALA A 5 12.60 7.35 38.88
CA ALA A 5 12.30 6.21 38.01
C ALA A 5 11.28 6.54 36.93
N PHE A 6 10.25 7.35 37.23
CA PHE A 6 9.29 7.83 36.24
C PHE A 6 9.97 8.71 35.15
N ARG A 7 10.85 9.64 35.58
CA ARG A 7 11.52 10.57 34.64
C ARG A 7 12.39 9.88 33.62
N HIS A 8 13.10 8.82 34.00
CA HIS A 8 14.08 8.14 33.15
C HIS A 8 13.58 6.80 32.61
N ALA A 9 12.27 6.52 32.71
CA ALA A 9 11.69 5.35 32.06
C ALA A 9 11.84 5.44 30.54
N HIS A 10 12.16 4.32 29.89
CA HIS A 10 12.33 4.26 28.44
C HIS A 10 11.02 4.43 27.67
N GLU A 11 9.90 4.02 28.26
CA GLU A 11 8.59 4.23 27.67
C GLU A 11 8.11 5.65 27.89
N SER A 12 7.50 6.24 26.86
CA SER A 12 6.84 7.55 26.97
C SER A 12 5.69 7.47 27.96
N SER A 13 5.69 8.32 28.98
CA SER A 13 4.71 8.26 30.05
C SER A 13 4.08 9.61 30.32
N ILE A 14 2.77 9.58 30.58
CA ILE A 14 1.95 10.76 30.85
C ILE A 14 1.03 10.50 32.04
N ILE A 15 0.85 11.49 32.89
CA ILE A 15 -0.16 11.49 33.95
C ILE A 15 -1.11 12.65 33.70
N THR A 16 -2.41 12.38 33.75
CA THR A 16 -3.44 13.40 33.55
C THR A 16 -4.43 13.43 34.72
N ASP A 17 -5.15 14.53 34.84
CA ASP A 17 -6.35 14.61 35.66
C ASP A 17 -7.54 13.87 34.97
N PRO A 18 -8.70 13.75 35.65
CA PRO A 18 -9.89 13.11 35.07
C PRO A 18 -10.43 13.80 33.79
N SER A 19 -10.04 15.04 33.53
CA SER A 19 -10.42 15.83 32.35
C SER A 19 -9.43 15.69 31.19
N ALA A 20 -8.45 14.78 31.32
CA ALA A 20 -7.33 14.60 30.39
C ALA A 20 -6.39 15.81 30.27
N CYS A 21 -6.34 16.69 31.29
CA CYS A 21 -5.32 17.72 31.37
C CYS A 21 -4.02 17.12 31.91
N ILE A 22 -2.91 17.41 31.27
CA ILE A 22 -1.59 16.84 31.55
C ILE A 22 -1.05 17.42 32.86
N LEU A 23 -0.76 16.56 33.84
CA LEU A 23 -0.18 16.90 35.09
C LEU A 23 1.33 16.65 35.12
N GLU A 24 1.78 15.59 34.48
CA GLU A 24 3.19 15.21 34.46
C GLU A 24 3.51 14.41 33.19
N VAL A 25 4.74 14.57 32.69
CA VAL A 25 5.30 13.77 31.59
C VAL A 25 6.75 13.42 31.88
N ASN A 26 7.23 12.30 31.33
CA ASN A 26 8.63 11.92 31.48
C ASN A 26 9.51 12.42 30.31
N ASP A 27 10.81 12.19 30.42
CA ASP A 27 11.79 12.66 29.42
C ASP A 27 11.58 11.97 28.07
N SER A 28 11.16 10.70 28.06
CA SER A 28 10.85 9.93 26.85
C SER A 28 9.63 10.49 26.11
N PHE A 29 8.62 11.00 26.83
CA PHE A 29 7.50 11.72 26.20
C PHE A 29 7.98 12.96 25.48
N CYS A 30 8.83 13.76 26.12
CA CYS A 30 9.37 14.99 25.50
C CYS A 30 10.23 14.66 24.27
N ALA A 31 11.07 13.64 24.36
CA ALA A 31 11.91 13.20 23.26
C ALA A 31 11.07 12.70 22.05
N LEU A 32 10.02 11.92 22.30
CA LEU A 32 9.13 11.38 21.28
C LEU A 32 8.31 12.48 20.59
N THR A 33 7.65 13.33 21.39
CA THR A 33 6.67 14.28 20.87
C THR A 33 7.27 15.59 20.39
N GLY A 34 8.49 15.91 20.85
CA GLY A 34 9.17 17.18 20.58
C GLY A 34 8.64 18.36 21.40
N TYR A 35 7.68 18.13 22.28
CA TYR A 35 7.22 19.16 23.24
C TYR A 35 8.09 19.15 24.49
N THR A 36 8.33 20.31 25.04
CA THR A 36 8.93 20.42 26.39
C THR A 36 7.86 20.18 27.45
N ARG A 37 8.29 19.81 28.67
CA ARG A 37 7.40 19.63 29.80
C ARG A 37 6.57 20.88 30.08
N ASP A 38 7.19 22.05 30.11
CA ASP A 38 6.52 23.32 30.42
C ASP A 38 5.45 23.70 29.40
N GLU A 39 5.60 23.25 28.14
CA GLU A 39 4.62 23.47 27.07
C GLU A 39 3.38 22.62 27.21
N VAL A 40 3.49 21.44 27.79
CA VAL A 40 2.38 20.47 27.85
C VAL A 40 1.67 20.41 29.18
N ILE A 41 2.31 20.75 30.30
CA ILE A 41 1.67 20.77 31.62
C ILE A 41 0.46 21.72 31.59
N GLY A 42 -0.69 21.23 32.06
CA GLY A 42 -1.96 21.95 32.03
C GLY A 42 -2.69 21.93 30.67
N GLN A 43 -2.06 21.46 29.61
CA GLN A 43 -2.72 21.27 28.31
C GLN A 43 -3.54 19.96 28.30
N ASN A 44 -4.58 19.94 27.47
CA ASN A 44 -5.33 18.71 27.26
C ASN A 44 -4.58 17.82 26.25
N THR A 45 -4.59 16.50 26.47
CA THR A 45 -3.92 15.50 25.60
C THR A 45 -4.30 15.59 24.12
N ARG A 46 -5.42 16.22 23.80
CA ARG A 46 -5.87 16.47 22.41
C ARG A 46 -4.87 17.26 21.55
N ILE A 47 -3.88 17.94 22.16
CA ILE A 47 -2.79 18.60 21.41
C ILE A 47 -1.99 17.62 20.53
N LEU A 48 -2.00 16.33 20.90
CA LEU A 48 -1.30 15.27 20.15
C LEU A 48 -2.14 14.66 19.01
N ARG A 49 -3.40 15.04 18.87
CA ARG A 49 -4.29 14.42 17.87
C ARG A 49 -3.75 14.60 16.45
N SER A 50 -3.65 13.48 15.74
CA SER A 50 -3.21 13.46 14.34
C SER A 50 -4.26 13.98 13.36
N GLY A 51 -5.54 13.85 13.69
CA GLY A 51 -6.67 14.03 12.77
C GLY A 51 -6.96 12.78 11.92
N MET A 52 -6.24 11.68 12.09
CA MET A 52 -6.45 10.42 11.35
C MET A 52 -7.61 9.58 11.90
N HIS A 53 -7.97 9.79 13.15
CA HIS A 53 -9.06 9.06 13.80
C HIS A 53 -10.32 9.91 13.87
N GLU A 54 -11.46 9.29 13.56
CA GLU A 54 -12.78 9.91 13.72
C GLU A 54 -13.13 10.13 15.20
N PRO A 55 -14.05 11.06 15.52
CA PRO A 55 -14.46 11.31 16.90
C PRO A 55 -14.93 10.05 17.66
N ALA A 56 -15.65 9.17 16.98
CA ALA A 56 -16.15 7.90 17.54
C ALA A 56 -15.03 6.99 18.10
N PHE A 57 -13.83 7.06 17.52
CA PHE A 57 -12.67 6.32 18.02
C PHE A 57 -12.27 6.76 19.45
N TYR A 58 -12.22 8.08 19.67
CA TYR A 58 -11.90 8.61 21.01
C TYR A 58 -13.03 8.39 22.01
N GLU A 59 -14.29 8.45 21.57
CA GLU A 59 -15.45 8.12 22.39
C GLU A 59 -15.39 6.67 22.89
N HIS A 60 -14.99 5.75 22.04
CA HIS A 60 -14.79 4.34 22.39
C HIS A 60 -13.69 4.18 23.46
N ILE A 61 -12.54 4.84 23.30
CA ILE A 61 -11.46 4.83 24.29
C ILE A 61 -11.97 5.28 25.67
N TRP A 62 -12.70 6.38 25.71
CA TRP A 62 -13.25 6.91 26.95
C TRP A 62 -14.33 6.01 27.56
N ALA A 63 -15.18 5.42 26.75
CA ALA A 63 -16.20 4.47 27.22
C ALA A 63 -15.55 3.27 27.91
N GLU A 64 -14.53 2.67 27.28
CA GLU A 64 -13.79 1.54 27.83
C GLU A 64 -13.04 1.91 29.14
N LEU A 65 -12.36 3.06 29.17
CA LEU A 65 -11.68 3.56 30.37
C LEU A 65 -12.64 3.81 31.54
N LEU A 66 -13.81 4.31 31.27
CA LEU A 66 -14.83 4.56 32.32
C LEU A 66 -15.41 3.26 32.85
N GLU A 67 -15.66 2.28 32.00
CA GLU A 67 -16.24 0.99 32.34
C GLU A 67 -15.22 0.08 33.04
N THR A 68 -14.08 -0.17 32.39
CA THR A 68 -13.10 -1.16 32.85
C THR A 68 -11.97 -0.58 33.72
N GLY A 69 -11.72 0.72 33.62
CA GLY A 69 -10.58 1.40 34.23
C GLY A 69 -9.27 1.28 33.47
N THR A 70 -9.25 0.57 32.34
CA THR A 70 -8.07 0.41 31.50
C THR A 70 -8.44 0.51 30.02
N TRP A 71 -7.48 0.90 29.19
CA TRP A 71 -7.57 0.83 27.74
C TRP A 71 -6.20 0.46 27.16
N GLN A 72 -6.20 -0.38 26.13
CA GLN A 72 -5.00 -0.71 25.37
C GLN A 72 -5.30 -0.70 23.89
N GLY A 73 -4.43 -0.07 23.12
CA GLY A 73 -4.61 -0.03 21.66
C GLY A 73 -3.58 0.84 20.95
N GLU A 74 -3.69 0.85 19.64
CA GLU A 74 -2.84 1.65 18.77
C GLU A 74 -3.51 2.98 18.46
N THR A 75 -2.72 4.06 18.45
CA THR A 75 -3.19 5.40 18.07
C THR A 75 -2.16 6.08 17.18
N TRP A 76 -2.67 6.89 16.24
CA TRP A 76 -1.84 7.80 15.44
C TRP A 76 -1.92 9.19 16.04
N ASN A 77 -0.79 9.76 16.35
CA ASN A 77 -0.64 11.09 16.91
C ASN A 77 0.25 11.97 16.03
N ARG A 78 0.38 13.24 16.43
CA ARG A 78 1.20 14.24 15.74
C ARG A 78 2.19 14.86 16.70
N LYS A 79 3.47 14.86 16.32
CA LYS A 79 4.54 15.55 17.04
C LYS A 79 4.41 17.07 16.86
N LYS A 80 5.12 17.84 17.68
CA LYS A 80 5.16 19.32 17.61
C LYS A 80 5.59 19.84 16.23
N ASN A 81 6.50 19.14 15.55
CA ASN A 81 6.98 19.49 14.21
C ASN A 81 5.99 19.14 13.08
N GLY A 82 4.82 18.55 13.40
CA GLY A 82 3.79 18.15 12.44
C GLY A 82 3.91 16.71 11.94
N GLU A 83 4.99 15.99 12.26
CA GLU A 83 5.21 14.60 11.87
C GLU A 83 4.20 13.68 12.55
N LEU A 84 3.66 12.73 11.79
CA LEU A 84 2.77 11.69 12.29
C LEU A 84 3.58 10.53 12.88
N TYR A 85 3.13 9.99 13.99
CA TYR A 85 3.71 8.79 14.59
C TYR A 85 2.63 7.86 15.12
N ALA A 86 2.93 6.57 15.08
CA ALA A 86 2.06 5.52 15.63
C ALA A 86 2.57 5.13 17.02
N GLN A 87 1.67 4.98 17.96
CA GLN A 87 2.02 4.47 19.30
C GLN A 87 1.09 3.35 19.73
N LEU A 88 1.66 2.39 20.45
CA LEU A 88 0.91 1.43 21.25
C LEU A 88 0.74 2.02 22.64
N GLY A 89 -0.49 2.25 23.04
CA GLY A 89 -0.85 2.86 24.33
C GLY A 89 -1.46 1.88 25.30
N ASN A 90 -1.13 2.07 26.59
CA ASN A 90 -1.80 1.44 27.71
C ASN A 90 -2.16 2.55 28.70
N ILE A 91 -3.43 2.77 28.95
CA ILE A 91 -3.95 3.80 29.85
C ILE A 91 -4.68 3.13 31.00
N SER A 92 -4.37 3.54 32.22
CA SER A 92 -4.99 3.02 33.43
C SER A 92 -5.54 4.15 34.29
N ALA A 93 -6.75 3.96 34.80
CA ALA A 93 -7.36 4.86 35.77
C ALA A 93 -6.84 4.56 37.18
N VAL A 94 -6.34 5.57 37.88
CA VAL A 94 -5.99 5.53 39.29
C VAL A 94 -7.21 6.02 40.08
N ARG A 95 -7.68 5.19 41.04
CA ARG A 95 -8.88 5.49 41.83
C ARG A 95 -8.49 5.66 43.31
N ASN A 96 -9.23 6.52 43.98
CA ASN A 96 -9.13 6.68 45.43
C ASN A 96 -9.90 5.57 46.21
N GLU A 97 -9.84 5.58 47.52
CA GLU A 97 -10.55 4.61 48.36
C GLU A 97 -12.08 4.64 48.20
N ALA A 98 -12.63 5.75 47.71
CA ALA A 98 -14.05 5.91 47.38
C ALA A 98 -14.42 5.41 45.98
N GLY A 99 -13.45 4.85 45.23
CA GLY A 99 -13.66 4.34 43.87
C GLY A 99 -13.71 5.41 42.77
N GLN A 100 -13.44 6.67 43.11
CA GLN A 100 -13.44 7.77 42.16
C GLN A 100 -12.11 7.85 41.44
N THR A 101 -12.10 8.00 40.12
CA THR A 101 -10.89 8.23 39.33
C THR A 101 -10.28 9.59 39.67
N THR A 102 -9.04 9.59 40.11
CA THR A 102 -8.27 10.79 40.44
C THR A 102 -7.30 11.19 39.32
N HIS A 103 -6.75 10.21 38.63
CA HIS A 103 -5.76 10.40 37.57
C HIS A 103 -5.91 9.31 36.50
N TYR A 104 -5.39 9.57 35.29
CA TYR A 104 -5.06 8.53 34.34
C TYR A 104 -3.54 8.49 34.16
N VAL A 105 -3.00 7.28 34.06
CA VAL A 105 -1.60 7.03 33.74
C VAL A 105 -1.54 6.35 32.39
N GLY A 106 -0.90 7.00 31.43
CA GLY A 106 -0.66 6.45 30.10
C GLY A 106 0.81 6.08 29.91
N LEU A 107 1.04 4.88 29.39
CA LEU A 107 2.34 4.38 28.93
C LEU A 107 2.25 4.16 27.44
N PHE A 108 3.23 4.66 26.68
CA PHE A 108 3.19 4.64 25.23
C PHE A 108 4.53 4.21 24.66
N THR A 109 4.49 3.26 23.73
CA THR A 109 5.63 2.81 22.96
C THR A 109 5.48 3.31 21.52
N ASP A 110 6.50 3.98 20.99
CA ASP A 110 6.54 4.33 19.58
C ASP A 110 6.68 3.07 18.73
N ILE A 111 5.73 2.85 17.85
CA ILE A 111 5.70 1.71 16.90
C ILE A 111 5.76 2.17 15.44
N THR A 112 6.18 3.41 15.21
CA THR A 112 6.22 3.99 13.84
C THR A 112 7.11 3.17 12.93
N ASP A 113 8.34 2.88 13.35
CA ASP A 113 9.28 2.07 12.58
C ASP A 113 8.74 0.66 12.29
N ILE A 114 8.03 0.07 13.26
CA ILE A 114 7.39 -1.25 13.10
C ILE A 114 6.29 -1.18 12.04
N LYS A 115 5.45 -0.15 12.09
CA LYS A 115 4.38 0.06 11.09
C LYS A 115 4.91 0.37 9.70
N GLU A 116 5.97 1.16 9.60
CA GLU A 116 6.64 1.45 8.33
C GLU A 116 7.29 0.20 7.75
N SER A 117 8.00 -0.56 8.58
CA SER A 117 8.59 -1.83 8.17
C SER A 117 7.53 -2.84 7.73
N GLN A 118 6.43 -2.95 8.45
CA GLN A 118 5.31 -3.82 8.08
C GLN A 118 4.71 -3.41 6.73
N ARG A 119 4.42 -2.12 6.52
CA ARG A 119 3.91 -1.61 5.24
C ARG A 119 4.89 -1.84 4.10
N HIS A 120 6.18 -1.68 4.37
CA HIS A 120 7.22 -1.95 3.37
C HIS A 120 7.27 -3.43 3.00
N LEU A 121 7.21 -4.33 3.98
CA LEU A 121 7.15 -5.77 3.74
C LEU A 121 5.89 -6.19 2.97
N GLU A 122 4.73 -5.65 3.33
CA GLU A 122 3.48 -5.86 2.60
C GLU A 122 3.59 -5.36 1.15
N HIS A 123 4.20 -4.19 0.95
CA HIS A 123 4.43 -3.67 -0.40
C HIS A 123 5.34 -4.58 -1.21
N LEU A 124 6.46 -5.05 -0.64
CA LEU A 124 7.37 -5.99 -1.29
C LEU A 124 6.72 -7.36 -1.58
N ALA A 125 5.80 -7.80 -0.71
CA ALA A 125 5.09 -9.07 -0.91
C ALA A 125 4.13 -9.03 -2.10
N TYR A 126 3.59 -7.84 -2.46
CA TYR A 126 2.52 -7.69 -3.44
C TYR A 126 2.91 -6.86 -4.67
N HIS A 127 4.06 -6.21 -4.68
CA HIS A 127 4.51 -5.37 -5.81
C HIS A 127 5.90 -5.79 -6.29
N ASP A 128 6.15 -5.54 -7.57
CA ASP A 128 7.46 -5.69 -8.19
C ASP A 128 8.39 -4.55 -7.73
N ALA A 129 9.56 -4.88 -7.23
CA ALA A 129 10.47 -3.91 -6.62
C ALA A 129 10.99 -2.86 -7.62
N LEU A 130 11.14 -3.20 -8.92
CA LEU A 130 11.64 -2.29 -9.94
C LEU A 130 10.55 -1.36 -10.45
N THR A 131 9.42 -1.92 -10.88
CA THR A 131 8.36 -1.16 -11.59
C THR A 131 7.27 -0.66 -10.66
N GLN A 132 7.21 -1.13 -9.42
CA GLN A 132 6.16 -0.85 -8.44
C GLN A 132 4.76 -1.30 -8.89
N LEU A 133 4.66 -2.06 -9.97
CA LEU A 133 3.42 -2.70 -10.39
C LEU A 133 3.05 -3.86 -9.46
N PRO A 134 1.78 -4.25 -9.38
CA PRO A 134 1.38 -5.54 -8.85
C PRO A 134 2.29 -6.66 -9.33
N ASN A 135 2.71 -7.52 -8.41
CA ASN A 135 3.44 -8.74 -8.76
C ASN A 135 2.47 -9.90 -9.06
N ARG A 136 2.99 -11.10 -9.30
CA ARG A 136 2.21 -12.31 -9.58
C ARG A 136 1.18 -12.63 -8.48
N SER A 137 1.53 -12.40 -7.21
CA SER A 137 0.63 -12.69 -6.09
C SER A 137 -0.57 -11.75 -6.07
N LEU A 138 -0.33 -10.45 -6.17
CA LEU A 138 -1.42 -9.48 -6.22
C LEU A 138 -2.26 -9.60 -7.49
N LEU A 139 -1.65 -9.99 -8.62
CA LEU A 139 -2.39 -10.27 -9.85
C LEU A 139 -3.41 -11.40 -9.64
N ALA A 140 -3.00 -12.50 -8.98
CA ALA A 140 -3.89 -13.63 -8.74
C ALA A 140 -5.13 -13.23 -7.91
N ASP A 141 -4.93 -12.47 -6.84
CA ASP A 141 -6.02 -11.97 -6.01
C ASP A 141 -6.96 -11.04 -6.81
N ARG A 142 -6.40 -10.13 -7.60
CA ARG A 142 -7.18 -9.21 -8.43
C ARG A 142 -7.93 -9.93 -9.55
N MET A 143 -7.35 -10.97 -10.13
CA MET A 143 -8.03 -11.81 -11.11
C MET A 143 -9.28 -12.45 -10.52
N GLN A 144 -9.20 -13.08 -9.35
CA GLN A 144 -10.36 -13.69 -8.69
C GLN A 144 -11.50 -12.67 -8.50
N MET A 145 -11.15 -11.47 -8.03
CA MET A 145 -12.14 -10.40 -7.84
C MET A 145 -12.75 -9.93 -9.16
N ALA A 146 -11.92 -9.73 -10.18
CA ALA A 146 -12.34 -9.26 -11.51
C ALA A 146 -13.28 -10.25 -12.20
N LEU A 147 -12.93 -11.54 -12.19
CA LEU A 147 -13.74 -12.59 -12.80
C LEU A 147 -15.09 -12.75 -12.10
N ALA A 148 -15.10 -12.76 -10.75
CA ALA A 148 -16.33 -12.80 -9.97
C ALA A 148 -17.23 -11.55 -10.20
N GLN A 149 -16.62 -10.39 -10.45
CA GLN A 149 -17.37 -9.18 -10.78
C GLN A 149 -17.95 -9.23 -12.20
N ALA A 150 -17.18 -9.71 -13.18
CA ALA A 150 -17.63 -9.86 -14.56
C ALA A 150 -18.85 -10.81 -14.63
N GLU A 151 -18.79 -11.93 -13.93
CA GLU A 151 -19.91 -12.89 -13.86
C GLU A 151 -21.16 -12.27 -13.24
N ARG A 152 -21.04 -11.57 -12.11
CA ARG A 152 -22.17 -10.91 -11.43
C ARG A 152 -22.81 -9.81 -12.28
N ASN A 153 -22.00 -9.06 -13.01
CA ASN A 153 -22.47 -7.92 -13.81
C ASN A 153 -22.85 -8.32 -15.25
N HIS A 154 -22.69 -9.58 -15.62
CA HIS A 154 -22.88 -10.08 -17.00
C HIS A 154 -22.06 -9.29 -18.02
N THR A 155 -20.83 -8.92 -17.65
CA THR A 155 -19.83 -8.26 -18.51
C THR A 155 -18.68 -9.21 -18.81
N LEU A 156 -17.78 -8.80 -19.73
CA LEU A 156 -16.55 -9.53 -19.99
C LEU A 156 -15.38 -8.94 -19.19
N ALA A 157 -14.46 -9.82 -18.79
CA ALA A 157 -13.13 -9.44 -18.32
C ALA A 157 -12.08 -10.02 -19.28
N ALA A 158 -11.19 -9.17 -19.78
CA ALA A 158 -10.07 -9.62 -20.60
C ALA A 158 -8.84 -9.83 -19.73
N VAL A 159 -8.21 -11.00 -19.84
CA VAL A 159 -6.93 -11.34 -19.25
C VAL A 159 -5.90 -11.40 -20.36
N ALA A 160 -4.86 -10.60 -20.26
CA ALA A 160 -3.80 -10.54 -21.26
C ALA A 160 -2.44 -10.88 -20.65
N TYR A 161 -1.65 -11.62 -21.43
CA TYR A 161 -0.24 -11.90 -21.15
C TYR A 161 0.60 -11.21 -22.21
N LEU A 162 1.60 -10.44 -21.80
CA LEU A 162 2.42 -9.59 -22.65
C LEU A 162 3.90 -9.83 -22.39
N ASP A 163 4.71 -9.86 -23.42
CA ASP A 163 6.16 -9.98 -23.37
C ASP A 163 6.80 -9.00 -24.34
N LEU A 164 7.87 -8.32 -23.91
CA LEU A 164 8.56 -7.31 -24.71
C LEU A 164 9.47 -7.95 -25.76
N ASP A 165 9.21 -7.66 -27.02
CA ASP A 165 10.07 -8.11 -28.10
C ASP A 165 11.36 -7.28 -28.13
N GLY A 166 12.51 -7.97 -28.17
CA GLY A 166 13.80 -7.30 -28.27
C GLY A 166 14.37 -6.76 -26.95
N PHE A 167 13.80 -7.09 -25.82
CA PHE A 167 14.31 -6.67 -24.51
C PHE A 167 15.72 -7.25 -24.20
N LYS A 168 15.93 -8.54 -24.48
CA LYS A 168 17.24 -9.18 -24.27
C LYS A 168 18.37 -8.46 -25.00
N PRO A 169 18.29 -8.14 -26.31
CA PRO A 169 19.27 -7.31 -27.00
C PRO A 169 19.55 -5.96 -26.36
N VAL A 170 18.57 -5.32 -25.71
CA VAL A 170 18.80 -4.07 -24.97
C VAL A 170 19.75 -4.31 -23.79
N ASN A 171 19.49 -5.34 -23.00
CA ASN A 171 20.38 -5.73 -21.90
C ASN A 171 21.78 -6.12 -22.39
N ASP A 172 21.87 -6.91 -23.45
CA ASP A 172 23.12 -7.43 -23.97
C ASP A 172 24.02 -6.29 -24.55
N ASN A 173 23.40 -5.24 -25.13
CA ASN A 173 24.15 -4.14 -25.76
C ASN A 173 24.37 -2.93 -24.86
N LEU A 174 23.43 -2.61 -23.95
CA LEU A 174 23.41 -1.39 -23.15
C LEU A 174 23.53 -1.63 -21.66
N GLY A 175 23.53 -2.90 -21.24
CA GLY A 175 23.60 -3.29 -19.82
C GLY A 175 22.22 -3.37 -19.14
N HIS A 176 22.22 -3.98 -17.95
CA HIS A 176 20.99 -4.21 -17.17
C HIS A 176 20.36 -2.91 -16.69
N ASP A 177 21.13 -1.88 -16.37
CA ASP A 177 20.61 -0.59 -15.91
C ASP A 177 19.72 0.08 -16.98
N ALA A 178 20.14 0.00 -18.24
CA ALA A 178 19.31 0.49 -19.37
C ALA A 178 18.05 -0.34 -19.56
N GLY A 179 18.13 -1.65 -19.40
CA GLY A 179 16.96 -2.53 -19.41
C GLY A 179 15.98 -2.23 -18.29
N ASP A 180 16.47 -1.96 -17.08
CA ASP A 180 15.66 -1.58 -15.94
C ASP A 180 14.92 -0.26 -16.18
N LEU A 181 15.59 0.75 -16.72
CA LEU A 181 14.95 2.01 -17.10
C LEU A 181 13.88 1.82 -18.18
N LEU A 182 14.14 0.95 -19.16
CA LEU A 182 13.14 0.58 -20.18
C LEU A 182 11.91 -0.07 -19.54
N LEU A 183 12.09 -1.03 -18.64
CA LEU A 183 10.99 -1.70 -17.93
C LEU A 183 10.14 -0.72 -17.12
N VAL A 184 10.77 0.24 -16.45
CA VAL A 184 10.07 1.28 -15.69
C VAL A 184 9.25 2.18 -16.62
N GLU A 185 9.79 2.59 -17.76
CA GLU A 185 9.05 3.40 -18.74
C GLU A 185 7.89 2.62 -19.37
N ILE A 186 8.09 1.35 -19.73
CA ILE A 186 7.01 0.50 -20.25
C ILE A 186 5.91 0.32 -19.19
N ALA A 187 6.27 0.05 -17.95
CA ALA A 187 5.31 -0.04 -16.84
C ALA A 187 4.46 1.23 -16.71
N ARG A 188 5.09 2.40 -16.80
CA ARG A 188 4.40 3.71 -16.78
C ARG A 188 3.42 3.85 -17.95
N ARG A 189 3.81 3.46 -19.15
CA ARG A 189 2.94 3.50 -20.36
C ARG A 189 1.75 2.56 -20.22
N LEU A 190 1.98 1.35 -19.73
CA LEU A 190 0.92 0.37 -19.48
C LEU A 190 -0.10 0.92 -18.48
N GLN A 191 0.36 1.49 -17.37
CA GLN A 191 -0.52 2.12 -16.38
C GLN A 191 -1.30 3.31 -16.95
N ALA A 192 -0.66 4.16 -17.75
CA ALA A 192 -1.32 5.31 -18.39
C ALA A 192 -2.39 4.89 -19.42
N SER A 193 -2.30 3.68 -19.95
CA SER A 193 -3.24 3.12 -20.92
C SER A 193 -4.42 2.38 -20.27
N THR A 194 -4.43 2.22 -18.95
CA THR A 194 -5.44 1.49 -18.17
C THR A 194 -6.28 2.43 -17.31
N ARG A 195 -7.49 2.01 -16.96
CA ARG A 195 -8.41 2.73 -16.06
C ARG A 195 -8.19 2.33 -14.62
N ALA A 196 -8.73 3.07 -13.66
CA ALA A 196 -8.61 2.78 -12.23
C ALA A 196 -9.15 1.40 -11.81
N GLY A 197 -10.09 0.83 -12.58
CA GLY A 197 -10.63 -0.52 -12.34
C GLY A 197 -9.86 -1.65 -13.00
N ASP A 198 -8.90 -1.33 -13.87
CA ASP A 198 -8.06 -2.32 -14.54
C ASP A 198 -6.81 -2.65 -13.73
N THR A 199 -6.13 -3.73 -14.09
CA THR A 199 -4.89 -4.12 -13.41
C THR A 199 -3.77 -4.30 -14.43
N VAL A 200 -2.60 -3.75 -14.13
CA VAL A 200 -1.33 -4.06 -14.79
C VAL A 200 -0.43 -4.69 -13.75
N ALA A 201 0.21 -5.80 -14.10
CA ALA A 201 1.15 -6.50 -13.22
C ALA A 201 2.42 -6.85 -14.00
N ARG A 202 3.55 -6.93 -13.30
CA ARG A 202 4.79 -7.51 -13.83
C ARG A 202 5.00 -8.89 -13.23
N LEU A 203 5.22 -9.89 -14.08
CA LEU A 203 5.36 -11.29 -13.66
C LEU A 203 6.82 -11.69 -13.41
N GLY A 204 7.75 -10.98 -14.03
CA GLY A 204 9.19 -11.16 -13.96
C GLY A 204 9.85 -10.88 -15.31
N GLY A 205 11.15 -10.56 -15.32
CA GLY A 205 11.84 -10.25 -16.58
C GLY A 205 11.14 -9.16 -17.37
N ASP A 206 10.79 -9.46 -18.60
CA ASP A 206 10.09 -8.63 -19.58
C ASP A 206 8.61 -9.00 -19.76
N GLU A 207 8.06 -9.81 -18.83
CA GLU A 207 6.69 -10.31 -18.88
C GLU A 207 5.74 -9.47 -18.00
N PHE A 208 4.60 -9.09 -18.59
CA PHE A 208 3.53 -8.36 -17.93
C PHE A 208 2.20 -9.08 -18.11
N ALA A 209 1.26 -8.82 -17.21
CA ALA A 209 -0.13 -9.26 -17.36
C ALA A 209 -1.07 -8.09 -17.13
N LEU A 210 -2.22 -8.11 -17.80
CA LEU A 210 -3.22 -7.07 -17.68
C LEU A 210 -4.60 -7.71 -17.49
N ILE A 211 -5.45 -7.03 -16.71
CA ILE A 211 -6.85 -7.37 -16.54
C ILE A 211 -7.67 -6.13 -16.90
N TYR A 212 -8.50 -6.24 -17.92
CA TYR A 212 -9.48 -5.21 -18.28
C TYR A 212 -10.87 -5.65 -17.85
N ASN A 213 -11.54 -4.82 -17.08
CA ASN A 213 -12.84 -5.13 -16.52
C ASN A 213 -13.99 -4.40 -17.24
N GLY A 214 -15.20 -5.00 -17.18
CA GLY A 214 -16.42 -4.32 -17.58
C GLY A 214 -16.51 -4.06 -19.08
N LEU A 215 -16.00 -4.98 -19.89
CA LEU A 215 -16.18 -4.94 -21.33
C LEU A 215 -17.59 -5.44 -21.68
N GLU A 216 -18.28 -4.75 -22.57
CA GLU A 216 -19.62 -5.14 -23.02
C GLU A 216 -19.53 -6.13 -24.19
N HIS A 217 -18.53 -5.94 -25.06
CA HIS A 217 -18.32 -6.75 -26.26
C HIS A 217 -16.85 -7.14 -26.44
N SER A 218 -16.63 -8.30 -27.08
CA SER A 218 -15.28 -8.81 -27.38
C SER A 218 -14.47 -7.88 -28.28
N ASP A 219 -15.14 -7.16 -29.19
CA ASP A 219 -14.49 -6.27 -30.15
C ASP A 219 -13.81 -5.06 -29.49
N GLU A 220 -14.22 -4.70 -28.27
CA GLU A 220 -13.57 -3.65 -27.50
C GLU A 220 -12.12 -4.01 -27.16
N CYS A 221 -11.83 -5.32 -26.99
CA CYS A 221 -10.48 -5.80 -26.70
C CYS A 221 -9.49 -5.43 -27.79
N GLU A 222 -9.85 -5.59 -29.07
CA GLU A 222 -8.94 -5.30 -30.17
C GLU A 222 -8.50 -3.84 -30.15
N GLN A 223 -9.43 -2.91 -29.91
CA GLN A 223 -9.14 -1.48 -29.87
C GLN A 223 -8.27 -1.11 -28.69
N VAL A 224 -8.56 -1.70 -27.51
CA VAL A 224 -7.80 -1.44 -26.28
C VAL A 224 -6.35 -1.92 -26.45
N PHE A 225 -6.17 -3.16 -26.89
CA PHE A 225 -4.83 -3.73 -27.04
C PHE A 225 -4.05 -3.17 -28.22
N ALA A 226 -4.68 -2.81 -29.32
CA ALA A 226 -4.01 -2.10 -30.40
C ALA A 226 -3.45 -0.75 -29.96
N ARG A 227 -4.20 0.02 -29.17
CA ARG A 227 -3.73 1.28 -28.57
C ARG A 227 -2.59 1.06 -27.59
N LEU A 228 -2.67 -0.01 -26.78
CA LEU A 228 -1.63 -0.38 -25.83
C LEU A 228 -0.32 -0.70 -26.55
N LEU A 229 -0.37 -1.57 -27.56
CA LEU A 229 0.80 -1.96 -28.35
C LEU A 229 1.42 -0.76 -29.08
N ALA A 230 0.60 0.14 -29.62
CA ALA A 230 1.08 1.38 -30.23
C ALA A 230 1.83 2.26 -29.22
N SER A 231 1.33 2.38 -27.98
CA SER A 231 2.02 3.14 -26.92
C SER A 231 3.36 2.51 -26.51
N ILE A 232 3.45 1.17 -26.48
CA ILE A 232 4.71 0.47 -26.20
C ILE A 232 5.74 0.73 -27.33
N ALA A 233 5.28 0.71 -28.58
CA ALA A 233 6.15 0.89 -29.75
C ALA A 233 6.67 2.33 -29.95
N GLU A 234 6.14 3.30 -29.20
CA GLU A 234 6.69 4.66 -29.20
C GLU A 234 8.15 4.66 -28.72
N PRO A 235 9.03 5.50 -29.33
CA PRO A 235 10.42 5.59 -28.93
C PRO A 235 10.59 5.91 -27.43
N VAL A 236 11.58 5.29 -26.80
CA VAL A 236 12.03 5.58 -25.42
C VAL A 236 13.44 6.15 -25.49
N THR A 237 13.65 7.30 -24.86
CA THR A 237 15.01 7.87 -24.72
C THR A 237 15.62 7.43 -23.41
N ILE A 238 16.69 6.63 -23.49
CA ILE A 238 17.47 6.16 -22.34
C ILE A 238 18.91 6.58 -22.54
N GLU A 239 19.48 7.32 -21.58
CA GLU A 239 20.84 7.84 -21.63
C GLU A 239 21.21 8.58 -22.94
N GLY A 240 20.23 9.27 -23.52
CA GLY A 240 20.41 10.02 -24.78
C GLY A 240 20.28 9.17 -26.06
N MET A 241 20.01 7.89 -25.95
CA MET A 241 19.75 6.99 -27.07
C MET A 241 18.27 6.70 -27.24
N GLU A 242 17.80 6.75 -28.48
CA GLU A 242 16.44 6.37 -28.81
C GLU A 242 16.34 4.86 -29.00
N LEU A 243 15.54 4.20 -28.16
CA LEU A 243 15.24 2.77 -28.25
C LEU A 243 13.82 2.55 -28.72
N ARG A 244 13.60 1.48 -29.47
CA ARG A 244 12.28 1.02 -29.86
C ARG A 244 12.15 -0.45 -29.56
N VAL A 245 11.09 -0.78 -28.84
CA VAL A 245 10.69 -2.16 -28.56
C VAL A 245 9.24 -2.34 -28.97
N THR A 246 8.86 -3.56 -29.29
CA THR A 246 7.47 -3.95 -29.48
C THR A 246 7.07 -4.95 -28.40
N ALA A 247 5.85 -5.40 -28.41
CA ALA A 247 5.40 -6.43 -27.52
C ALA A 247 4.52 -7.43 -28.24
N SER A 248 4.62 -8.68 -27.85
CA SER A 248 3.69 -9.73 -28.25
C SER A 248 2.68 -9.95 -27.13
N ILE A 249 1.40 -10.05 -27.48
CA ILE A 249 0.31 -10.16 -26.53
C ILE A 249 -0.60 -11.34 -26.87
N GLY A 250 -1.06 -12.05 -25.84
CA GLY A 250 -2.13 -13.04 -25.94
C GLY A 250 -3.26 -12.66 -25.00
N VAL A 251 -4.50 -12.86 -25.40
CA VAL A 251 -5.69 -12.42 -24.68
C VAL A 251 -6.68 -13.56 -24.54
N THR A 252 -7.30 -13.67 -23.38
CA THR A 252 -8.45 -14.53 -23.10
C THR A 252 -9.58 -13.73 -22.49
N LEU A 253 -10.80 -14.17 -22.67
CA LEU A 253 -12.01 -13.50 -22.24
C LEU A 253 -12.81 -14.36 -21.25
N CYS A 254 -13.04 -13.87 -20.06
CA CYS A 254 -13.97 -14.47 -19.13
C CYS A 254 -15.39 -13.88 -19.38
N PRO A 255 -16.44 -14.72 -19.40
CA PRO A 255 -16.46 -16.16 -19.24
C PRO A 255 -16.32 -16.99 -20.55
N LEU A 256 -16.03 -16.35 -21.69
CA LEU A 256 -16.08 -17.02 -23.00
C LEU A 256 -15.02 -18.13 -23.14
N ASP A 257 -13.80 -17.89 -22.65
CA ASP A 257 -12.66 -18.84 -22.73
C ASP A 257 -12.45 -19.63 -21.44
N GLY A 258 -13.31 -19.38 -20.43
CA GLY A 258 -13.26 -20.02 -19.12
C GLY A 258 -13.53 -19.03 -17.98
N SER A 259 -13.55 -19.55 -16.75
CA SER A 259 -13.76 -18.76 -15.53
C SER A 259 -12.70 -19.00 -14.45
N ASP A 260 -11.76 -19.92 -14.69
CA ASP A 260 -10.67 -20.19 -13.77
C ASP A 260 -9.45 -19.30 -14.06
N PRO A 261 -8.96 -18.52 -13.05
CA PRO A 261 -7.86 -17.57 -13.21
C PRO A 261 -6.59 -18.19 -13.81
N GLU A 262 -6.15 -19.33 -13.29
CA GLU A 262 -4.91 -19.98 -13.75
C GLU A 262 -5.02 -20.47 -15.19
N THR A 263 -6.16 -21.05 -15.53
CA THR A 263 -6.46 -21.51 -16.89
C THR A 263 -6.47 -20.35 -17.89
N LEU A 264 -7.14 -19.25 -17.56
CA LEU A 264 -7.19 -18.04 -18.41
C LEU A 264 -5.81 -17.45 -18.64
N LEU A 265 -5.01 -17.30 -17.59
CA LEU A 265 -3.65 -16.77 -17.70
C LEU A 265 -2.74 -17.69 -18.53
N SER A 266 -2.85 -19.01 -18.35
CA SER A 266 -2.10 -20.00 -19.12
C SER A 266 -2.49 -19.99 -20.61
N HIS A 267 -3.78 -19.84 -20.92
CA HIS A 267 -4.25 -19.71 -22.30
C HIS A 267 -3.78 -18.40 -22.94
N ALA A 268 -3.78 -17.29 -22.18
CA ALA A 268 -3.25 -16.02 -22.65
C ALA A 268 -1.73 -16.10 -22.94
N ASP A 269 -0.95 -16.74 -22.07
CA ASP A 269 0.48 -16.99 -22.30
C ASP A 269 0.71 -17.80 -23.59
N ARG A 270 -0.06 -18.89 -23.76
CA ARG A 270 0.03 -19.70 -24.98
C ARG A 270 -0.34 -18.92 -26.24
N ALA A 271 -1.36 -18.06 -26.18
CA ALA A 271 -1.74 -17.20 -27.29
C ALA A 271 -0.64 -16.19 -27.63
N MET A 272 -0.01 -15.59 -26.60
CA MET A 272 1.13 -14.68 -26.75
C MET A 272 2.32 -15.39 -27.44
N TYR A 273 2.61 -16.62 -27.02
CA TYR A 273 3.68 -17.41 -27.66
C TYR A 273 3.42 -17.67 -29.14
N LEU A 274 2.17 -17.96 -29.52
CA LEU A 274 1.77 -18.11 -30.94
C LEU A 274 1.92 -16.79 -31.69
N ALA A 275 1.57 -15.66 -31.12
CA ALA A 275 1.79 -14.35 -31.72
C ALA A 275 3.29 -14.09 -31.98
N LYS A 276 4.17 -14.44 -31.04
CA LYS A 276 5.62 -14.37 -31.25
C LYS A 276 6.10 -15.20 -32.43
N GLN A 277 5.58 -16.41 -32.60
CA GLN A 277 5.93 -17.29 -33.74
C GLN A 277 5.38 -16.77 -35.08
N ALA A 278 4.24 -16.10 -35.06
CA ALA A 278 3.59 -15.57 -36.26
C ALA A 278 4.24 -14.28 -36.82
N GLY A 279 5.23 -13.71 -36.11
CA GLY A 279 5.98 -12.55 -36.63
C GLY A 279 6.14 -11.40 -35.62
N ARG A 280 5.63 -11.53 -34.45
CA ARG A 280 5.62 -10.50 -33.37
C ARG A 280 4.76 -9.28 -33.70
N ASN A 281 4.49 -8.45 -32.66
CA ASN A 281 3.72 -7.19 -32.71
C ASN A 281 2.23 -7.40 -33.01
#